data_0f24e0b5dd32a5a5f9df5f6aaf93f072
#
_entry.id   0f24e0b5dd32a5a5f9df5f6aaf93f072
#
_cell.length_a   1.000
_cell.length_b   1.000
_cell.length_c   1.000
_cell.angle_alpha   90.00
_cell.angle_beta   90.00
_cell.angle_gamma   90.00
#
_symmetry.space_group_name_H-M   'P 1'
#
loop_
_entity.id
_entity.type
_entity.pdbx_description
1 polymer ?
#
loop_
_entity_poly.entity_id
_entity_poly.type
_entity_poly.pdbx_seq_one_letter_code
_entity_poly.pdbx_strand_id
1 'polypeptide(L)' 'MATELPISFAVALAMNEPAMKRFESFSPAEKESIVQQTHNVKSRHEMQHLVMSIASGGGAH' A
#
# COMPACT_ATOMS: atom_id res chain seq x y z
N MET A 1 -12.22 -14.53 5.03
CA MET A 1 -10.84 -14.77 4.60
C MET A 1 -10.01 -13.51 4.68
N ALA A 2 -8.95 -13.57 5.42
CA ALA A 2 -8.09 -12.39 5.59
C ALA A 2 -7.27 -12.15 4.32
N THR A 3 -7.13 -10.90 3.97
CA THR A 3 -6.25 -10.51 2.89
C THR A 3 -4.82 -10.49 3.41
N GLU A 4 -3.96 -11.23 2.77
CA GLU A 4 -2.57 -11.27 3.18
C GLU A 4 -1.79 -10.15 2.50
N LEU A 5 -1.10 -9.37 3.32
CA LEU A 5 -0.24 -8.33 2.79
C LEU A 5 1.15 -8.89 2.53
N PRO A 6 1.76 -8.55 1.39
CA PRO A 6 3.16 -8.90 1.19
C PRO A 6 4.01 -8.28 2.29
N ILE A 7 5.00 -9.02 2.74
CA ILE A 7 5.85 -8.54 3.82
C ILE A 7 6.55 -7.24 3.42
N SER A 8 7.01 -7.17 2.18
CA SER A 8 7.70 -5.96 1.72
C SER A 8 6.78 -4.74 1.76
N PHE A 9 5.51 -4.93 1.44
CA PHE A 9 4.55 -3.85 1.49
C PHE A 9 4.31 -3.43 2.95
N ALA A 10 4.14 -4.40 3.83
CA ALA A 10 3.91 -4.11 5.24
C ALA A 10 5.09 -3.34 5.83
N VAL A 11 6.30 -3.75 5.50
CA VAL A 11 7.49 -3.06 5.99
C VAL A 11 7.56 -1.64 5.45
N ALA A 12 7.26 -1.47 4.17
CA ALA A 12 7.30 -0.14 3.57
C ALA A 12 6.27 0.79 4.20
N LEU A 13 5.08 0.26 4.49
CA LEU A 13 4.07 1.05 5.19
C LEU A 13 4.55 1.43 6.60
N ALA A 14 5.15 0.47 7.30
CA ALA A 14 5.62 0.74 8.65
C ALA A 14 6.68 1.82 8.68
N MET A 15 7.44 1.95 7.61
CA MET A 15 8.48 2.95 7.52
C MET A 15 7.98 4.28 6.97
N ASN A 16 6.71 4.36 6.62
CA ASN A 16 6.13 5.59 6.09
C ASN A 16 4.82 5.83 6.81
N GLU A 17 4.89 6.56 7.91
CA GLU A 17 3.74 6.76 8.77
C GLU A 17 2.54 7.38 8.06
N PRO A 18 2.72 8.43 7.25
CA PRO A 18 1.56 8.98 6.54
C PRO A 18 0.88 7.96 5.64
N ALA A 19 1.66 7.12 4.97
CA ALA A 19 1.08 6.09 4.11
C ALA A 19 0.32 5.07 4.94
N MET A 20 0.87 4.67 6.07
CA MET A 20 0.21 3.72 6.94
C MET A 20 -1.14 4.26 7.40
N LYS A 21 -1.17 5.51 7.82
CA LYS A 21 -2.40 6.10 8.31
C LYS A 21 -3.45 6.18 7.21
N ARG A 22 -3.04 6.57 6.01
CA ARG A 22 -4.00 6.64 4.92
C ARG A 22 -4.50 5.26 4.54
N PHE A 23 -3.61 4.29 4.52
CA PHE A 23 -4.01 2.93 4.18
C PHE A 23 -5.05 2.41 5.16
N GLU A 24 -4.83 2.69 6.45
CA GLU A 24 -5.77 2.23 7.47
C GLU A 24 -7.15 2.88 7.32
N SER A 25 -7.20 4.06 6.74
CA SER A 25 -8.47 4.75 6.56
C SER A 25 -9.21 4.31 5.31
N PHE A 26 -8.59 3.51 4.47
CA PHE A 26 -9.24 3.04 3.25
C PHE A 26 -10.33 2.04 3.57
N SER A 27 -11.34 1.99 2.71
CA SER A 27 -12.36 0.97 2.81
C SER A 27 -11.77 -0.40 2.49
N PRO A 28 -12.45 -1.49 2.89
CA PRO A 28 -11.94 -2.82 2.54
C PRO A 28 -11.72 -3.01 1.05
N ALA A 29 -12.60 -2.46 0.23
CA ALA A 29 -12.44 -2.59 -1.22
C ALA A 29 -11.21 -1.84 -1.70
N GLU A 30 -10.96 -0.68 -1.13
CA GLU A 30 -9.77 0.08 -1.51
C GLU A 30 -8.50 -0.61 -1.05
N LYS A 31 -8.53 -1.17 0.15
CA LYS A 31 -7.37 -1.91 0.63
C LYS A 31 -7.06 -3.09 -0.28
N GLU A 32 -8.09 -3.80 -0.69
CA GLU A 32 -7.87 -4.93 -1.57
C GLU A 32 -7.32 -4.50 -2.92
N SER A 33 -7.80 -3.38 -3.44
CA SER A 33 -7.26 -2.86 -4.68
C SER A 33 -5.77 -2.56 -4.56
N ILE A 34 -5.37 -1.98 -3.44
CA ILE A 34 -3.96 -1.70 -3.20
C ILE A 34 -3.16 -3.00 -3.13
N VAL A 35 -3.68 -3.99 -2.43
CA VAL A 35 -3.00 -5.28 -2.32
C VAL A 35 -2.81 -5.90 -3.70
N GLN A 36 -3.82 -5.79 -4.55
CA GLN A 36 -3.69 -6.29 -5.91
C GLN A 36 -2.55 -5.59 -6.64
N GLN A 37 -2.42 -4.29 -6.44
CA GLN A 37 -1.32 -3.56 -7.08
C GLN A 37 0.02 -4.04 -6.58
N THR A 38 0.13 -4.43 -5.32
CA THR A 38 1.41 -4.92 -4.79
C THR A 38 1.84 -6.20 -5.48
N HIS A 39 0.90 -6.99 -5.97
CA HIS A 39 1.24 -8.22 -6.66
C HIS A 39 1.92 -7.95 -8.00
N ASN A 40 1.75 -6.76 -8.54
CA ASN A 40 2.38 -6.38 -9.80
C ASN A 40 3.69 -5.64 -9.60
N VAL A 41 4.04 -5.35 -8.35
CA VAL A 41 5.29 -4.67 -8.04
C VAL A 41 6.43 -5.67 -8.16
N LYS A 42 7.49 -5.27 -8.86
CA LYS A 42 8.59 -6.19 -9.16
C LYS A 42 9.90 -5.82 -8.52
N SER A 43 9.96 -4.67 -7.85
CA SER A 43 11.20 -4.24 -7.23
C SER A 43 10.86 -3.44 -5.98
N ARG A 44 11.89 -3.29 -5.12
CA ARG A 44 11.74 -2.46 -3.94
C ARG A 44 11.45 -1.01 -4.32
N HIS A 45 12.08 -0.56 -5.39
CA HIS A 45 11.87 0.82 -5.84
C HIS A 45 10.40 1.04 -6.21
N GLU A 46 9.81 0.10 -6.93
CA GLU A 46 8.41 0.21 -7.30
C GLU A 46 7.51 0.15 -6.07
N MET A 47 7.87 -0.67 -5.10
CA MET A 47 7.10 -0.77 -3.87
C MET A 47 7.12 0.56 -3.13
N GLN A 48 8.29 1.19 -3.04
CA GLN A 48 8.37 2.48 -2.39
C GLN A 48 7.56 3.53 -3.13
N HIS A 49 7.55 3.46 -4.45
CA HIS A 49 6.78 4.37 -5.26
C HIS A 49 5.29 4.24 -4.97
N LEU A 50 4.82 3.01 -4.85
CA LEU A 50 3.43 2.75 -4.52
C LEU A 50 3.09 3.31 -3.16
N VAL A 51 3.94 3.07 -2.17
CA VAL A 51 3.70 3.55 -0.82
C VAL A 51 3.71 5.07 -0.78
N MET A 52 4.62 5.71 -1.49
CA MET A 52 4.65 7.16 -1.55
C MET A 52 3.39 7.71 -2.21
N SER A 53 2.88 7.01 -3.20
CA SER A 53 1.63 7.41 -3.84
C SER A 53 0.48 7.37 -2.84
N ILE A 54 0.45 6.34 -1.99
CA ILE A 54 -0.57 6.26 -0.95
C ILE A 54 -0.43 7.44 0.01
N ALA A 55 0.81 7.72 0.43
CA ALA A 55 1.05 8.79 1.39
C ALA A 55 0.60 10.14 0.87
N SER A 56 0.75 10.36 -0.43
CA SER A 56 0.36 11.65 -1.01
C SER A 56 -1.11 11.71 -1.37
N GLY A 57 -1.82 10.61 -1.19
CA GLY A 57 -3.24 10.57 -1.52
C GLY A 57 -3.52 10.35 -2.99
N GLY A 58 -2.49 10.12 -3.77
CA GLY A 58 -2.65 10.04 -5.21
C GLY A 58 -3.37 8.82 -5.71
N GLY A 59 -3.41 7.77 -4.91
CA GLY A 59 -4.09 6.56 -5.33
C GLY A 59 -5.58 6.58 -5.11
N ALA A 60 -6.11 7.67 -4.61
CA ALA A 60 -7.46 7.68 -4.10
C ALA A 60 -8.50 8.05 -5.15
N HIS A 61 -8.13 8.30 -6.35
CA HIS A 61 -9.15 8.67 -7.31
C HIS A 61 -8.90 8.12 -8.67
#